data_f0ffc09733e623efb9b17ed7ccd289f0
#
_entry.id   f0ffc09733e623efb9b17ed7ccd289f0
#
_cell.length_a   1.000
_cell.length_b   1.000
_cell.length_c   1.000
_cell.angle_alpha   90.00
_cell.angle_beta   90.00
_cell.angle_gamma   90.00
#
_symmetry.space_group_name_H-M   'P 1'
#
loop_
_entity.id
_entity.type
_entity.pdbx_description
1 polymer ?
#
loop_
_entity_poly.entity_id
_entity_poly.type
_entity_poly.pdbx_seq_one_letter_code
_entity_poly.pdbx_strand_id
1 'polypeptide(L)'
;MAQLIANPIYDSAFKYMMQNERAATVLLENLLGKEILKLDILTNDTPVIEEKTGVRILRLDFSAKVKDKKTGETELVTIELQKSYLDTEIMRFRTYLGQQYSDIRKTETEIVDTWRKNKKTGKIESAQVEKHTPLHIVAIYILGHTFQEIDIPKPVIYNYPDPRGIEDEPVPEILKTRFFRGVTHDTIIVQIPYLKRNAKTKLEQILEIFCQDYVSDYTEQLLEFDDYESRSEEFRELARPLVYAVSDPEVRKIMTVEDEMSIHFQNVKCVTDENEALHTMIEENRQKLIEQQSQLQEKDSQLQEKDSQLAEQQNQLALSIQMLSELGVSPEQIAEKLKISVQI
;
A
#
# COMPACT_ATOMS: atom_id res chain seq x y z
N MET A 1 -5.85 -37.55 13.78
CA MET A 1 -4.60 -37.25 13.05
C MET A 1 -4.72 -35.82 12.56
N ALA A 2 -3.66 -35.07 12.68
CA ALA A 2 -3.62 -33.71 12.11
C ALA A 2 -3.80 -33.78 10.57
N GLN A 3 -4.56 -32.85 10.03
CA GLN A 3 -4.73 -32.68 8.60
C GLN A 3 -3.75 -31.62 8.08
N LEU A 4 -2.93 -32.03 7.11
CA LEU A 4 -2.07 -31.11 6.38
C LEU A 4 -2.83 -30.52 5.20
N ILE A 5 -2.67 -29.21 5.00
CA ILE A 5 -3.15 -28.49 3.81
C ILE A 5 -2.01 -27.64 3.24
N ALA A 6 -2.03 -27.40 1.93
CA ALA A 6 -1.11 -26.44 1.31
C ALA A 6 -1.39 -25.03 1.85
N ASN A 7 -0.35 -24.30 2.22
CA ASN A 7 -0.48 -22.97 2.80
C ASN A 7 -0.97 -21.96 1.74
N PRO A 8 -2.18 -21.39 1.88
CA PRO A 8 -2.73 -20.46 0.89
C PRO A 8 -2.07 -19.07 0.91
N ILE A 9 -1.03 -18.87 1.73
CA ILE A 9 -0.18 -17.71 1.61
C ILE A 9 0.62 -17.73 0.30
N TYR A 10 0.89 -18.91 -0.25
CA TYR A 10 1.49 -19.10 -1.57
C TYR A 10 0.47 -18.84 -2.68
N ASP A 11 0.86 -18.14 -3.73
CA ASP A 11 -0.02 -17.78 -4.85
C ASP A 11 -0.53 -19.00 -5.59
N SER A 12 0.31 -20.01 -5.78
CA SER A 12 -0.06 -21.26 -6.42
C SER A 12 -1.13 -22.02 -5.63
N ALA A 13 -0.96 -22.16 -4.31
CA ALA A 13 -1.93 -22.81 -3.44
C ALA A 13 -3.25 -22.03 -3.38
N PHE A 14 -3.17 -20.68 -3.26
CA PHE A 14 -4.34 -19.83 -3.27
C PHE A 14 -5.12 -19.93 -4.59
N LYS A 15 -4.42 -19.84 -5.72
CA LYS A 15 -5.04 -19.99 -7.05
C LYS A 15 -5.72 -21.36 -7.18
N TYR A 16 -5.04 -22.42 -6.75
CA TYR A 16 -5.59 -23.76 -6.77
C TYR A 16 -6.89 -23.87 -5.96
N MET A 17 -6.93 -23.25 -4.78
CA MET A 17 -8.12 -23.17 -3.93
C MET A 17 -9.23 -22.38 -4.62
N MET A 18 -8.95 -21.22 -5.18
CA MET A 18 -9.94 -20.33 -5.75
C MET A 18 -10.46 -20.74 -7.12
N GLN A 19 -9.78 -21.67 -7.82
CA GLN A 19 -10.29 -22.32 -9.02
C GLN A 19 -11.41 -23.31 -8.71
N ASN A 20 -11.54 -23.74 -7.47
CA ASN A 20 -12.67 -24.55 -7.03
C ASN A 20 -13.85 -23.62 -6.72
N GLU A 21 -14.90 -23.66 -7.56
CA GLU A 21 -16.08 -22.80 -7.45
C GLU A 21 -16.72 -22.82 -6.04
N ARG A 22 -16.77 -24.00 -5.42
CA ARG A 22 -17.37 -24.16 -4.08
C ARG A 22 -16.53 -23.51 -2.99
N ALA A 23 -15.21 -23.71 -3.04
CA ALA A 23 -14.30 -23.04 -2.11
C ALA A 23 -14.32 -21.53 -2.30
N ALA A 24 -14.28 -21.04 -3.54
CA ALA A 24 -14.39 -19.61 -3.85
C ALA A 24 -15.72 -19.04 -3.35
N THR A 25 -16.83 -19.73 -3.57
CA THR A 25 -18.15 -19.31 -3.07
C THR A 25 -18.16 -19.17 -1.55
N VAL A 26 -17.65 -20.17 -0.82
CA VAL A 26 -17.59 -20.14 0.65
C VAL A 26 -16.79 -18.92 1.16
N LEU A 27 -15.59 -18.71 0.61
CA LEU A 27 -14.75 -17.58 1.01
C LEU A 27 -15.44 -16.25 0.74
N LEU A 28 -15.94 -16.06 -0.47
CA LEU A 28 -16.54 -14.82 -0.90
C LEU A 28 -17.86 -14.53 -0.19
N GLU A 29 -18.72 -15.53 0.05
CA GLU A 29 -19.95 -15.36 0.83
C GLU A 29 -19.69 -14.87 2.26
N ASN A 30 -18.67 -15.44 2.90
CA ASN A 30 -18.31 -15.04 4.26
C ASN A 30 -17.68 -13.65 4.30
N LEU A 31 -16.84 -13.28 3.33
CA LEU A 31 -16.27 -11.93 3.23
C LEU A 31 -17.32 -10.88 2.90
N LEU A 32 -18.21 -11.16 1.93
CA LEU A 32 -19.26 -10.23 1.51
C LEU A 32 -20.43 -10.15 2.50
N GLY A 33 -20.62 -11.18 3.34
CA GLY A 33 -21.82 -11.31 4.18
C GLY A 33 -23.13 -11.52 3.38
N LYS A 34 -23.03 -11.85 2.09
CA LYS A 34 -24.13 -12.05 1.15
C LYS A 34 -24.17 -13.50 0.68
N GLU A 35 -25.34 -13.95 0.19
CA GLU A 35 -25.50 -15.25 -0.46
C GLU A 35 -25.09 -15.12 -1.94
N ILE A 36 -24.25 -16.02 -2.44
CA ILE A 36 -23.86 -16.08 -3.85
C ILE A 36 -24.79 -17.06 -4.59
N LEU A 37 -25.62 -16.53 -5.47
CA LEU A 37 -26.55 -17.33 -6.28
C LEU A 37 -25.87 -17.91 -7.53
N LYS A 38 -24.85 -17.21 -8.05
CA LYS A 38 -24.04 -17.63 -9.19
C LYS A 38 -22.68 -16.97 -9.10
N LEU A 39 -21.64 -17.73 -9.38
CA LEU A 39 -20.26 -17.25 -9.42
C LEU A 39 -19.64 -17.64 -10.78
N ASP A 40 -19.16 -16.65 -11.50
CA ASP A 40 -18.43 -16.87 -12.74
C ASP A 40 -16.97 -16.40 -12.52
N ILE A 41 -16.01 -17.28 -12.69
CA ILE A 41 -14.58 -16.95 -12.60
C ILE A 41 -14.18 -16.33 -13.93
N LEU A 42 -13.79 -15.06 -13.89
CA LEU A 42 -13.33 -14.33 -15.07
C LEU A 42 -11.82 -14.56 -15.21
N THR A 43 -11.43 -15.62 -15.91
CA THR A 43 -10.01 -15.91 -16.16
C THR A 43 -9.41 -14.86 -17.09
N ASN A 44 -8.80 -13.84 -16.53
CA ASN A 44 -7.81 -13.05 -17.25
C ASN A 44 -6.41 -13.57 -16.83
N ASP A 45 -6.07 -14.76 -17.30
CA ASP A 45 -4.75 -15.39 -17.14
C ASP A 45 -3.66 -14.66 -17.93
N THR A 46 -3.55 -13.37 -17.79
CA THR A 46 -2.32 -12.67 -18.16
C THR A 46 -1.52 -12.52 -16.86
N PRO A 47 -0.52 -13.38 -16.61
CA PRO A 47 0.43 -13.09 -15.56
C PRO A 47 1.08 -11.76 -15.92
N VAL A 48 0.74 -10.70 -15.24
CA VAL A 48 1.48 -9.44 -15.39
C VAL A 48 2.81 -9.68 -14.67
N ILE A 49 3.78 -10.13 -15.45
CA ILE A 49 5.17 -10.12 -15.02
C ILE A 49 5.59 -8.66 -15.15
N GLU A 50 5.78 -7.98 -14.05
CA GLU A 50 6.40 -6.68 -14.08
C GLU A 50 7.87 -6.89 -14.46
N GLU A 51 8.25 -6.47 -15.68
CA GLU A 51 9.60 -6.68 -16.24
C GLU A 51 10.73 -6.14 -15.33
N LYS A 52 10.43 -5.22 -14.43
CA LYS A 52 11.42 -4.61 -13.52
C LYS A 52 11.62 -5.33 -12.19
N THR A 53 10.59 -5.99 -11.65
CA THR A 53 10.67 -6.59 -10.31
C THR A 53 10.52 -8.11 -10.33
N GLY A 54 10.05 -8.71 -11.42
CA GLY A 54 9.80 -10.15 -11.52
C GLY A 54 8.67 -10.66 -10.61
N VAL A 55 8.00 -9.78 -9.88
CA VAL A 55 6.94 -10.14 -8.92
C VAL A 55 5.68 -10.56 -9.67
N ARG A 56 5.20 -11.75 -9.39
CA ARG A 56 3.87 -12.20 -9.80
C ARG A 56 2.87 -11.77 -8.75
N ILE A 57 1.84 -11.02 -9.17
CA ILE A 57 0.68 -10.80 -8.33
C ILE A 57 -0.43 -11.71 -8.79
N LEU A 58 -1.03 -12.36 -7.84
CA LEU A 58 -2.23 -13.09 -8.08
C LEU A 58 -3.41 -12.12 -8.15
N ARG A 59 -4.04 -12.08 -9.30
CA ARG A 59 -5.28 -11.38 -9.55
C ARG A 59 -6.35 -12.39 -9.92
N LEU A 60 -7.47 -12.34 -9.23
CA LEU A 60 -8.64 -13.14 -9.55
C LEU A 60 -9.87 -12.25 -9.64
N ASP A 61 -10.48 -12.25 -10.80
CA ASP A 61 -11.68 -11.52 -11.09
C ASP A 61 -12.86 -12.47 -11.08
N PHE A 62 -13.93 -12.09 -10.41
CA PHE A 62 -15.17 -12.83 -10.39
C PHE A 62 -16.34 -11.92 -10.79
N SER A 63 -17.31 -12.49 -11.49
CA SER A 63 -18.64 -11.91 -11.60
C SER A 63 -19.59 -12.76 -10.75
N ALA A 64 -20.29 -12.14 -9.82
CA ALA A 64 -21.18 -12.85 -8.91
C ALA A 64 -22.57 -12.21 -8.89
N LYS A 65 -23.61 -13.06 -8.99
CA LYS A 65 -24.96 -12.67 -8.62
C LYS A 65 -25.14 -12.92 -7.14
N VAL A 66 -25.20 -11.85 -6.37
CA VAL A 66 -25.31 -11.90 -4.91
C VAL A 66 -26.70 -11.51 -4.45
N LYS A 67 -27.11 -12.05 -3.30
CA LYS A 67 -28.37 -11.74 -2.64
C LYS A 67 -28.11 -11.27 -1.22
N ASP A 68 -28.60 -10.11 -0.89
CA ASP A 68 -28.55 -9.63 0.49
C ASP A 68 -29.46 -10.47 1.39
N LYS A 69 -28.90 -11.01 2.46
CA LYS A 69 -29.60 -11.91 3.40
C LYS A 69 -30.69 -11.22 4.19
N LYS A 70 -30.62 -9.87 4.34
CA LYS A 70 -31.56 -9.09 5.14
C LYS A 70 -32.71 -8.52 4.29
N THR A 71 -32.37 -7.94 3.14
CA THR A 71 -33.36 -7.29 2.26
C THR A 71 -33.95 -8.24 1.23
N GLY A 72 -33.23 -9.34 0.91
CA GLY A 72 -33.56 -10.27 -0.16
C GLY A 72 -33.31 -9.71 -1.57
N GLU A 73 -32.81 -8.48 -1.69
CA GLU A 73 -32.45 -7.87 -2.97
C GLU A 73 -31.29 -8.59 -3.63
N THR A 74 -31.34 -8.72 -4.95
CA THR A 74 -30.28 -9.35 -5.74
C THR A 74 -29.59 -8.33 -6.61
N GLU A 75 -28.27 -8.46 -6.72
CA GLU A 75 -27.45 -7.60 -7.57
C GLU A 75 -26.34 -8.41 -8.26
N LEU A 76 -25.86 -7.91 -9.38
CA LEU A 76 -24.66 -8.42 -10.04
C LEU A 76 -23.50 -7.54 -9.66
N VAL A 77 -22.42 -8.15 -9.17
CA VAL A 77 -21.21 -7.45 -8.73
C VAL A 77 -19.97 -8.01 -9.42
N THR A 78 -18.98 -7.18 -9.58
CA THR A 78 -17.62 -7.61 -9.94
C THR A 78 -16.78 -7.64 -8.69
N ILE A 79 -16.10 -8.74 -8.44
CA ILE A 79 -15.21 -8.92 -7.31
C ILE A 79 -13.78 -8.98 -7.85
N GLU A 80 -12.96 -8.06 -7.40
CA GLU A 80 -11.53 -8.02 -7.64
C GLU A 80 -10.84 -8.55 -6.38
N LEU A 81 -10.17 -9.71 -6.50
CA LEU A 81 -9.47 -10.33 -5.38
C LEU A 81 -7.97 -10.27 -5.63
N GLN A 82 -7.28 -9.62 -4.74
CA GLN A 82 -5.84 -9.43 -4.81
C GLN A 82 -5.18 -9.87 -3.51
N LYS A 83 -4.03 -10.49 -3.64
CA LYS A 83 -3.18 -10.88 -2.52
C LYS A 83 -1.81 -10.23 -2.68
N SER A 84 -1.27 -9.70 -1.59
CA SER A 84 0.02 -9.03 -1.58
C SER A 84 0.84 -9.42 -0.36
N TYR A 85 2.15 -9.53 -0.58
CA TYR A 85 3.15 -9.66 0.49
C TYR A 85 3.83 -8.35 0.83
N LEU A 86 3.85 -7.40 -0.11
CA LEU A 86 4.62 -6.16 -0.02
C LEU A 86 3.69 -4.96 0.12
N ASP A 87 4.03 -4.05 1.00
CA ASP A 87 3.36 -2.77 1.21
C ASP A 87 3.50 -1.79 0.03
N THR A 88 4.50 -2.01 -0.83
CA THR A 88 4.79 -1.16 -2.00
C THR A 88 3.81 -1.35 -3.17
N GLU A 89 2.84 -2.26 -3.05
CA GLU A 89 1.99 -2.67 -4.16
C GLU A 89 0.72 -1.82 -4.37
N ILE A 90 0.54 -0.72 -3.60
CA ILE A 90 -0.64 0.16 -3.69
C ILE A 90 -0.89 0.68 -5.12
N MET A 91 0.16 1.11 -5.83
CA MET A 91 0.00 1.63 -7.19
C MET A 91 -0.49 0.55 -8.17
N ARG A 92 -0.14 -0.68 -7.91
CA ARG A 92 -0.56 -1.85 -8.67
C ARG A 92 -2.02 -2.16 -8.42
N PHE A 93 -2.47 -2.15 -7.16
CA PHE A 93 -3.89 -2.25 -6.80
C PHE A 93 -4.73 -1.18 -7.49
N ARG A 94 -4.26 0.07 -7.50
CA ARG A 94 -4.92 1.16 -8.20
C ARG A 94 -5.01 0.95 -9.71
N THR A 95 -3.95 0.43 -10.32
CA THR A 95 -3.93 0.13 -11.76
C THR A 95 -4.98 -0.92 -12.12
N TYR A 96 -5.07 -1.99 -11.34
CA TYR A 96 -6.05 -3.05 -11.59
C TYR A 96 -7.49 -2.58 -11.35
N LEU A 97 -7.71 -1.85 -10.26
CA LEU A 97 -9.02 -1.25 -10.01
C LEU A 97 -9.42 -0.29 -11.14
N GLY A 98 -8.48 0.50 -11.67
CA GLY A 98 -8.69 1.36 -12.85
C GLY A 98 -9.09 0.56 -14.09
N GLN A 99 -8.51 -0.62 -14.29
CA GLN A 99 -8.91 -1.53 -15.38
C GLN A 99 -10.35 -2.04 -15.19
N GLN A 100 -10.77 -2.33 -13.96
CA GLN A 100 -12.15 -2.72 -13.67
C GLN A 100 -13.13 -1.61 -14.05
N TYR A 101 -12.84 -0.36 -13.71
CA TYR A 101 -13.67 0.78 -14.08
C TYR A 101 -13.74 1.03 -15.58
N SER A 102 -12.69 0.69 -16.33
CA SER A 102 -12.61 0.91 -17.77
C SER A 102 -13.14 -0.25 -18.61
N ASP A 103 -13.41 -1.42 -18.03
CA ASP A 103 -13.86 -2.59 -18.77
C ASP A 103 -15.34 -2.52 -19.09
N ILE A 104 -15.65 -2.10 -20.31
CA ILE A 104 -17.02 -1.98 -20.81
C ILE A 104 -17.80 -3.31 -20.80
N ARG A 105 -17.15 -4.46 -20.72
CA ARG A 105 -17.80 -5.77 -20.65
C ARG A 105 -18.43 -6.03 -19.28
N LYS A 106 -17.99 -5.31 -18.25
CA LYS A 106 -18.50 -5.39 -16.87
C LYS A 106 -19.69 -4.45 -16.67
N THR A 107 -20.70 -4.60 -17.53
CA THR A 107 -21.93 -3.83 -17.50
C THR A 107 -23.13 -4.75 -17.59
N GLU A 108 -24.20 -4.36 -16.92
CA GLU A 108 -25.53 -4.94 -17.14
C GLU A 108 -26.19 -4.17 -18.29
N THR A 109 -26.70 -4.90 -19.28
CA THR A 109 -27.35 -4.31 -20.44
C THR A 109 -28.87 -4.48 -20.32
N GLU A 110 -29.58 -3.37 -20.31
CA GLU A 110 -31.03 -3.33 -20.34
C GLU A 110 -31.50 -2.71 -21.66
N ILE A 111 -32.54 -3.27 -22.27
CA ILE A 111 -33.25 -2.65 -23.38
C ILE A 111 -34.33 -1.74 -22.76
N VAL A 112 -34.18 -0.44 -22.98
CA VAL A 112 -35.13 0.56 -22.48
C VAL A 112 -35.81 1.26 -23.64
N ASP A 113 -37.11 1.43 -23.53
CA ASP A 113 -37.89 2.25 -24.47
C ASP A 113 -37.55 3.73 -24.19
N THR A 114 -37.17 4.43 -25.22
CA THR A 114 -36.91 5.87 -25.17
C THR A 114 -37.61 6.58 -26.29
N TRP A 115 -37.83 7.88 -26.13
CA TRP A 115 -38.47 8.71 -27.14
C TRP A 115 -37.41 9.51 -27.87
N ARG A 116 -37.25 9.30 -29.18
CA ARG A 116 -36.33 10.06 -30.03
C ARG A 116 -37.10 10.91 -31.05
N LYS A 117 -36.63 12.15 -31.21
CA LYS A 117 -37.13 13.00 -32.30
C LYS A 117 -36.43 12.55 -33.59
N ASN A 118 -37.23 12.05 -34.53
CA ASN A 118 -36.75 11.69 -35.86
C ASN A 118 -36.24 12.96 -36.55
N LYS A 119 -34.98 12.99 -36.91
CA LYS A 119 -34.33 14.17 -37.52
C LYS A 119 -34.90 14.54 -38.89
N LYS A 120 -35.51 13.60 -39.62
CA LYS A 120 -36.09 13.83 -40.95
C LYS A 120 -37.57 14.27 -40.88
N THR A 121 -38.34 13.69 -39.97
CA THR A 121 -39.80 13.94 -39.91
C THR A 121 -40.18 14.91 -38.79
N GLY A 122 -39.26 15.21 -37.86
CA GLY A 122 -39.54 16.05 -36.68
C GLY A 122 -40.45 15.39 -35.64
N LYS A 123 -40.98 14.21 -35.89
CA LYS A 123 -41.88 13.49 -35.00
C LYS A 123 -41.14 12.77 -33.89
N ILE A 124 -41.76 12.65 -32.73
CA ILE A 124 -41.27 11.86 -31.62
C ILE A 124 -41.72 10.42 -31.85
N GLU A 125 -40.79 9.50 -31.94
CA GLU A 125 -41.00 8.08 -32.18
C GLU A 125 -40.39 7.29 -31.01
N SER A 126 -41.00 6.18 -30.60
CA SER A 126 -40.42 5.27 -29.65
C SER A 126 -39.23 4.53 -30.31
N ALA A 127 -38.14 4.43 -29.60
CA ALA A 127 -36.97 3.67 -30.02
C ALA A 127 -36.49 2.84 -28.84
N GLN A 128 -36.10 1.60 -29.11
CA GLN A 128 -35.42 0.77 -28.14
C GLN A 128 -33.93 1.11 -28.17
N VAL A 129 -33.36 1.35 -26.99
CA VAL A 129 -31.96 1.66 -26.83
C VAL A 129 -31.35 0.73 -25.77
N GLU A 130 -30.24 0.17 -26.09
CA GLU A 130 -29.44 -0.55 -25.10
C GLU A 130 -28.82 0.45 -24.10
N LYS A 131 -29.12 0.24 -22.83
CA LYS A 131 -28.56 1.01 -21.74
C LYS A 131 -27.58 0.12 -20.99
N HIS A 132 -26.30 0.50 -21.03
CA HIS A 132 -25.27 -0.14 -20.26
C HIS A 132 -25.16 0.50 -18.88
N THR A 133 -25.26 -0.31 -17.83
CA THR A 133 -25.07 0.12 -16.44
C THR A 133 -23.84 -0.58 -15.88
N PRO A 134 -22.82 0.15 -15.41
CA PRO A 134 -21.65 -0.48 -14.79
C PRO A 134 -22.06 -1.34 -13.60
N LEU A 135 -21.41 -2.51 -13.49
CA LEU A 135 -21.57 -3.35 -12.31
C LEU A 135 -20.90 -2.70 -11.10
N HIS A 136 -21.47 -2.91 -9.94
CA HIS A 136 -20.82 -2.50 -8.69
C HIS A 136 -19.55 -3.31 -8.46
N ILE A 137 -18.47 -2.64 -8.05
CA ILE A 137 -17.17 -3.25 -7.83
C ILE A 137 -16.98 -3.48 -6.33
N VAL A 138 -16.55 -4.68 -5.96
CA VAL A 138 -16.05 -4.99 -4.62
C VAL A 138 -14.59 -5.39 -4.73
N ALA A 139 -13.71 -4.59 -4.15
CA ALA A 139 -12.28 -4.86 -4.11
C ALA A 139 -11.92 -5.57 -2.80
N ILE A 140 -11.34 -6.76 -2.90
CA ILE A 140 -10.91 -7.55 -1.74
C ILE A 140 -9.39 -7.67 -1.75
N TYR A 141 -8.75 -7.21 -0.68
CA TYR A 141 -7.30 -7.25 -0.50
C TYR A 141 -6.94 -8.21 0.63
N ILE A 142 -6.16 -9.24 0.33
CA ILE A 142 -5.62 -10.19 1.32
C ILE A 142 -4.14 -9.85 1.50
N LEU A 143 -3.81 -9.24 2.63
CA LEU A 143 -2.48 -8.70 2.90
C LEU A 143 -1.69 -9.65 3.80
N GLY A 144 -0.51 -10.08 3.33
CA GLY A 144 0.47 -10.83 4.12
C GLY A 144 1.27 -9.95 5.11
N HIS A 145 1.00 -8.66 5.15
CA HIS A 145 1.66 -7.66 5.98
C HIS A 145 0.63 -6.79 6.71
N THR A 146 1.08 -6.02 7.70
CA THR A 146 0.31 -4.98 8.39
C THR A 146 0.56 -3.62 7.75
N PHE A 147 -0.27 -2.62 8.08
CA PHE A 147 0.03 -1.24 7.72
C PHE A 147 1.25 -0.75 8.52
N GLN A 148 2.23 -0.16 7.83
CA GLN A 148 3.48 0.29 8.48
C GLN A 148 3.31 1.61 9.22
N GLU A 149 2.43 2.48 8.73
CA GLU A 149 2.25 3.83 9.26
C GLU A 149 1.46 3.84 10.57
N ILE A 150 0.51 2.92 10.72
CA ILE A 150 -0.37 2.85 11.90
C ILE A 150 -0.69 1.39 12.19
N ASP A 151 -0.50 0.99 13.44
CA ASP A 151 -0.93 -0.33 13.90
C ASP A 151 -2.45 -0.39 14.09
N ILE A 152 -3.12 -1.14 13.21
CA ILE A 152 -4.57 -1.39 13.26
C ILE A 152 -4.78 -2.89 13.44
N PRO A 153 -4.86 -3.39 14.68
CA PRO A 153 -4.94 -4.83 14.97
C PRO A 153 -6.35 -5.38 14.72
N LYS A 154 -6.81 -5.26 13.48
CA LYS A 154 -8.08 -5.79 13.00
C LYS A 154 -7.81 -6.78 11.87
N PRO A 155 -8.22 -8.06 12.00
CA PRO A 155 -8.02 -9.04 10.95
C PRO A 155 -8.80 -8.74 9.68
N VAL A 156 -9.96 -8.09 9.80
CA VAL A 156 -10.79 -7.68 8.67
C VAL A 156 -11.25 -6.24 8.84
N ILE A 157 -11.11 -5.46 7.78
CA ILE A 157 -11.55 -4.07 7.71
C ILE A 157 -12.47 -3.92 6.50
N TYR A 158 -13.64 -3.31 6.73
CA TYR A 158 -14.59 -2.95 5.69
C TYR A 158 -14.54 -1.45 5.48
N ASN A 159 -14.42 -1.03 4.23
CA ASN A 159 -14.53 0.37 3.83
C ASN A 159 -15.62 0.50 2.76
N TYR A 160 -16.71 1.11 3.16
CA TYR A 160 -17.86 1.39 2.29
C TYR A 160 -17.95 2.89 2.03
N PRO A 161 -18.44 3.30 0.84
CA PRO A 161 -18.71 4.70 0.57
C PRO A 161 -19.67 5.29 1.61
N ASP A 162 -19.30 6.44 2.18
CA ASP A 162 -20.11 7.22 3.12
C ASP A 162 -20.40 8.61 2.53
N PRO A 163 -21.38 8.71 1.62
CA PRO A 163 -21.70 9.96 0.94
C PRO A 163 -22.30 10.98 1.90
N ARG A 164 -21.80 12.22 1.82
CA ARG A 164 -22.18 13.35 2.66
C ARG A 164 -22.69 14.51 1.82
N GLY A 165 -23.67 15.24 2.34
CA GLY A 165 -24.10 16.53 1.80
C GLY A 165 -23.16 17.66 2.18
N ILE A 166 -23.52 18.89 1.80
CA ILE A 166 -22.68 20.08 2.01
C ILE A 166 -22.55 20.47 3.49
N GLU A 167 -23.52 20.10 4.33
CA GLU A 167 -23.52 20.34 5.78
C GLU A 167 -23.04 19.10 6.57
N ASP A 168 -22.32 18.20 5.89
CA ASP A 168 -21.80 16.94 6.44
C ASP A 168 -22.89 15.94 6.89
N GLU A 169 -24.11 16.11 6.44
CA GLU A 169 -25.21 15.19 6.69
C GLU A 169 -25.09 13.92 5.84
N PRO A 170 -25.36 12.72 6.37
CA PRO A 170 -25.36 11.48 5.60
C PRO A 170 -26.42 11.49 4.50
N VAL A 171 -26.06 11.04 3.30
CA VAL A 171 -26.97 10.93 2.14
C VAL A 171 -26.97 9.47 1.62
N PRO A 172 -27.38 8.48 2.44
CA PRO A 172 -27.26 7.06 2.10
C PRO A 172 -28.12 6.65 0.91
N GLU A 173 -29.18 7.39 0.59
CA GLU A 173 -30.07 7.08 -0.54
C GLU A 173 -29.35 7.17 -1.89
N ILE A 174 -28.30 7.98 -2.01
CA ILE A 174 -27.52 8.11 -3.24
C ILE A 174 -26.82 6.80 -3.61
N LEU A 175 -26.49 5.94 -2.61
CA LEU A 175 -25.91 4.62 -2.82
C LEU A 175 -26.78 3.70 -3.67
N LYS A 176 -28.10 3.97 -3.72
CA LYS A 176 -29.08 3.22 -4.54
C LYS A 176 -29.08 3.68 -6.00
N THR A 177 -28.43 4.82 -6.30
CA THR A 177 -28.40 5.34 -7.68
C THR A 177 -27.38 4.60 -8.53
N ARG A 178 -27.73 4.32 -9.79
CA ARG A 178 -26.81 3.68 -10.74
C ARG A 178 -25.55 4.49 -10.98
N PHE A 179 -25.66 5.82 -10.95
CA PHE A 179 -24.51 6.71 -11.12
C PHE A 179 -23.49 6.50 -10.00
N PHE A 180 -23.93 6.60 -8.75
CA PHE A 180 -23.02 6.50 -7.60
C PHE A 180 -22.40 5.10 -7.50
N ARG A 181 -23.19 4.05 -7.70
CA ARG A 181 -22.69 2.67 -7.74
C ARG A 181 -21.68 2.40 -8.86
N GLY A 182 -21.82 3.11 -10.00
CA GLY A 182 -20.90 2.98 -11.13
C GLY A 182 -19.59 3.74 -10.96
N VAL A 183 -19.50 4.68 -10.00
CA VAL A 183 -18.29 5.50 -9.78
C VAL A 183 -17.63 5.27 -8.41
N THR A 184 -18.18 4.34 -7.62
CA THR A 184 -17.63 3.95 -6.31
C THR A 184 -17.42 2.44 -6.24
N HIS A 185 -16.71 1.99 -5.23
CA HIS A 185 -16.51 0.58 -4.93
C HIS A 185 -16.49 0.35 -3.43
N ASP A 186 -16.83 -0.87 -3.03
CA ASP A 186 -16.62 -1.36 -1.67
C ASP A 186 -15.23 -1.95 -1.55
N THR A 187 -14.61 -1.82 -0.38
CA THR A 187 -13.30 -2.42 -0.12
C THR A 187 -13.36 -3.30 1.12
N ILE A 188 -12.79 -4.50 1.01
CA ILE A 188 -12.61 -5.43 2.12
C ILE A 188 -11.12 -5.73 2.22
N ILE A 189 -10.54 -5.52 3.39
CA ILE A 189 -9.12 -5.77 3.64
C ILE A 189 -9.01 -6.87 4.69
N VAL A 190 -8.30 -7.93 4.36
CA VAL A 190 -7.94 -9.02 5.29
C VAL A 190 -6.46 -8.89 5.60
N GLN A 191 -6.11 -8.72 6.87
CA GLN A 191 -4.74 -8.67 7.37
C GLN A 191 -4.36 -10.02 8.00
N ILE A 192 -3.65 -10.86 7.26
CA ILE A 192 -3.24 -12.20 7.71
C ILE A 192 -2.48 -12.17 9.05
N PRO A 193 -1.55 -11.21 9.31
CA PRO A 193 -0.80 -11.22 10.57
C PRO A 193 -1.65 -11.06 11.83
N TYR A 194 -2.88 -10.55 11.70
CA TYR A 194 -3.81 -10.44 12.84
C TYR A 194 -4.80 -11.59 12.96
N LEU A 195 -4.78 -12.54 12.05
CA LEU A 195 -5.54 -13.80 12.20
C LEU A 195 -4.91 -14.66 13.30
N LYS A 196 -5.73 -15.24 14.15
CA LYS A 196 -5.28 -16.04 15.31
C LYS A 196 -6.02 -17.36 15.36
N ARG A 197 -5.37 -18.37 15.94
CA ARG A 197 -6.00 -19.66 16.26
C ARG A 197 -7.19 -19.47 17.18
N ASN A 198 -8.18 -20.36 17.08
CA ASN A 198 -9.36 -20.43 17.93
C ASN A 198 -10.18 -19.12 17.90
N ALA A 199 -10.37 -18.57 16.73
CA ALA A 199 -11.17 -17.39 16.50
C ALA A 199 -12.63 -17.59 16.98
N LYS A 200 -13.26 -16.47 17.39
CA LYS A 200 -14.59 -16.51 17.99
C LYS A 200 -15.72 -16.29 16.99
N THR A 201 -15.47 -15.48 15.98
CA THR A 201 -16.48 -15.17 14.98
C THR A 201 -16.45 -16.18 13.84
N LYS A 202 -17.62 -16.41 13.22
CA LYS A 202 -17.71 -17.33 12.07
C LYS A 202 -16.76 -16.95 10.94
N LEU A 203 -16.68 -15.65 10.60
CA LEU A 203 -15.79 -15.16 9.55
C LEU A 203 -14.33 -15.42 9.88
N GLU A 204 -13.91 -15.08 11.09
CA GLU A 204 -12.53 -15.33 11.51
C GLU A 204 -12.18 -16.83 11.51
N GLN A 205 -13.11 -17.70 11.94
CA GLN A 205 -12.94 -19.15 11.88
C GLN A 205 -12.72 -19.67 10.44
N ILE A 206 -13.42 -19.11 9.46
CA ILE A 206 -13.19 -19.41 8.04
C ILE A 206 -11.83 -18.88 7.60
N LEU A 207 -11.47 -17.65 8.02
CA LEU A 207 -10.20 -17.03 7.67
C LEU A 207 -8.99 -17.65 8.37
N GLU A 208 -9.18 -18.48 9.41
CA GLU A 208 -8.09 -19.25 10.01
C GLU A 208 -7.32 -20.11 9.01
N ILE A 209 -7.89 -20.38 7.83
CA ILE A 209 -7.19 -21.06 6.73
C ILE A 209 -5.94 -20.30 6.26
N PHE A 210 -5.86 -19.00 6.52
CA PHE A 210 -4.70 -18.15 6.23
C PHE A 210 -3.81 -17.90 7.46
N CYS A 211 -4.23 -18.38 8.66
CA CYS A 211 -3.52 -18.09 9.89
C CYS A 211 -2.17 -18.81 9.94
N GLN A 212 -1.09 -18.03 9.98
CA GLN A 212 0.27 -18.56 9.95
C GLN A 212 0.71 -19.19 11.29
N ASP A 213 -0.09 -19.07 12.35
CA ASP A 213 0.15 -19.84 13.60
C ASP A 213 -0.01 -21.36 13.39
N TYR A 214 -0.64 -21.80 12.29
CA TYR A 214 -0.81 -23.21 11.92
C TYR A 214 0.30 -23.76 11.01
N VAL A 215 1.33 -22.97 10.71
CA VAL A 215 2.47 -23.44 9.89
C VAL A 215 3.08 -24.68 10.53
N SER A 216 3.34 -25.68 9.69
CA SER A 216 3.94 -26.93 10.12
C SER A 216 5.40 -26.75 10.54
N ASP A 217 5.83 -27.46 11.58
CA ASP A 217 7.23 -27.43 12.06
C ASP A 217 8.24 -27.91 11.00
N TYR A 218 7.78 -28.57 9.93
CA TYR A 218 8.63 -29.14 8.90
C TYR A 218 8.84 -28.24 7.69
N THR A 219 7.85 -27.37 7.38
CA THR A 219 7.91 -26.51 6.19
C THR A 219 6.85 -25.41 6.25
N GLU A 220 7.21 -24.23 5.79
CA GLU A 220 6.28 -23.08 5.67
C GLU A 220 5.20 -23.28 4.59
N GLN A 221 5.42 -24.23 3.68
CA GLN A 221 4.49 -24.54 2.59
C GLN A 221 3.21 -25.25 3.06
N LEU A 222 3.18 -25.73 4.30
CA LEU A 222 2.05 -26.50 4.83
C LEU A 222 1.52 -25.88 6.13
N LEU A 223 0.20 -25.94 6.27
CA LEU A 223 -0.49 -25.70 7.54
C LEU A 223 -0.99 -27.03 8.12
N GLU A 224 -0.96 -27.16 9.45
CA GLU A 224 -1.36 -28.35 10.18
C GLU A 224 -2.51 -28.07 11.13
N PHE A 225 -3.64 -28.76 10.92
CA PHE A 225 -4.86 -28.62 11.72
C PHE A 225 -5.18 -29.90 12.48
N ASP A 226 -4.94 -29.91 13.78
CA ASP A 226 -5.25 -31.05 14.67
C ASP A 226 -6.76 -31.27 14.81
N ASP A 227 -7.54 -30.20 14.70
CA ASP A 227 -8.98 -30.16 14.90
C ASP A 227 -9.81 -30.14 13.59
N TYR A 228 -9.20 -30.49 12.46
CA TYR A 228 -9.80 -30.39 11.13
C TYR A 228 -11.20 -31.00 11.04
N GLU A 229 -11.38 -32.23 11.58
CA GLU A 229 -12.65 -32.95 11.51
C GLU A 229 -13.77 -32.30 12.33
N SER A 230 -13.41 -31.53 13.36
CA SER A 230 -14.37 -30.82 14.21
C SER A 230 -14.74 -29.45 13.70
N ARG A 231 -14.05 -28.96 12.66
CA ARG A 231 -14.31 -27.67 12.05
C ARG A 231 -15.63 -27.66 11.25
N SER A 232 -16.16 -26.45 11.03
CA SER A 232 -17.39 -26.27 10.26
C SER A 232 -17.30 -26.90 8.87
N GLU A 233 -18.42 -27.29 8.32
CA GLU A 233 -18.47 -27.82 6.95
C GLU A 233 -17.93 -26.79 5.94
N GLU A 234 -18.26 -25.52 6.14
CA GLU A 234 -17.77 -24.43 5.29
C GLU A 234 -16.24 -24.32 5.32
N PHE A 235 -15.61 -24.42 6.50
CA PHE A 235 -14.14 -24.45 6.59
C PHE A 235 -13.56 -25.64 5.83
N ARG A 236 -14.14 -26.83 6.00
CA ARG A 236 -13.66 -28.04 5.32
C ARG A 236 -13.86 -27.99 3.80
N GLU A 237 -14.96 -27.40 3.34
CA GLU A 237 -15.19 -27.16 1.91
C GLU A 237 -14.13 -26.21 1.33
N LEU A 238 -13.81 -25.12 2.04
CA LEU A 238 -12.78 -24.19 1.65
C LEU A 238 -11.38 -24.82 1.65
N ALA A 239 -11.06 -25.65 2.65
CA ALA A 239 -9.77 -26.30 2.80
C ALA A 239 -9.58 -27.51 1.86
N ARG A 240 -10.65 -28.14 1.39
CA ARG A 240 -10.59 -29.37 0.58
C ARG A 240 -9.66 -29.28 -0.63
N PRO A 241 -9.68 -28.24 -1.47
CA PRO A 241 -8.71 -28.11 -2.56
C PRO A 241 -7.26 -28.07 -2.05
N LEU A 242 -7.01 -27.43 -0.92
CA LEU A 242 -5.67 -27.32 -0.35
C LEU A 242 -5.15 -28.66 0.19
N VAL A 243 -6.04 -29.53 0.67
CA VAL A 243 -5.69 -30.94 1.02
C VAL A 243 -5.18 -31.68 -0.22
N TYR A 244 -5.84 -31.52 -1.37
CA TYR A 244 -5.39 -32.13 -2.62
C TYR A 244 -4.09 -31.50 -3.14
N ALA A 245 -3.94 -30.19 -3.00
CA ALA A 245 -2.75 -29.44 -3.42
C ALA A 245 -1.46 -29.95 -2.73
N VAL A 246 -1.54 -30.47 -1.50
CA VAL A 246 -0.39 -31.09 -0.80
C VAL A 246 0.27 -32.20 -1.64
N SER A 247 -0.53 -32.97 -2.37
CA SER A 247 -0.05 -34.08 -3.19
C SER A 247 0.20 -33.71 -4.65
N ASP A 248 -0.16 -32.49 -5.07
CA ASP A 248 0.02 -32.03 -6.45
C ASP A 248 1.48 -31.64 -6.71
N PRO A 249 2.19 -32.33 -7.63
CA PRO A 249 3.60 -32.06 -7.89
C PRO A 249 3.86 -30.68 -8.49
N GLU A 250 2.92 -30.16 -9.31
CA GLU A 250 3.08 -28.83 -9.93
C GLU A 250 2.91 -27.72 -8.93
N VAL A 251 1.88 -27.79 -8.08
CA VAL A 251 1.68 -26.83 -7.00
C VAL A 251 2.91 -26.77 -6.09
N ARG A 252 3.40 -27.92 -5.63
CA ARG A 252 4.60 -28.00 -4.77
C ARG A 252 5.84 -27.41 -5.44
N LYS A 253 6.05 -27.70 -6.71
CA LYS A 253 7.17 -27.15 -7.47
C LYS A 253 7.10 -25.64 -7.55
N ILE A 254 5.91 -25.10 -7.81
CA ILE A 254 5.72 -23.64 -7.90
C ILE A 254 5.90 -23.00 -6.52
N MET A 255 5.37 -23.57 -5.44
CA MET A 255 5.58 -23.10 -4.08
C MET A 255 7.06 -23.01 -3.71
N THR A 256 7.87 -24.01 -4.13
CA THR A 256 9.33 -23.96 -3.93
C THR A 256 9.98 -22.79 -4.67
N VAL A 257 9.55 -22.51 -5.90
CA VAL A 257 10.02 -21.34 -6.65
C VAL A 257 9.58 -20.03 -5.98
N GLU A 258 8.38 -20.00 -5.44
CA GLU A 258 7.88 -18.82 -4.69
C GLU A 258 8.71 -18.57 -3.43
N ASP A 259 9.16 -19.61 -2.71
CA ASP A 259 10.09 -19.49 -1.58
C ASP A 259 11.43 -18.86 -2.01
N GLU A 260 12.04 -19.41 -3.08
CA GLU A 260 13.30 -18.88 -3.59
C GLU A 260 13.18 -17.40 -4.01
N MET A 261 12.06 -17.06 -4.66
CA MET A 261 11.78 -15.66 -5.03
C MET A 261 11.59 -14.78 -3.80
N SER A 262 10.86 -15.23 -2.77
CA SER A 262 10.63 -14.47 -1.54
C SER A 262 11.95 -14.15 -0.83
N ILE A 263 12.86 -15.12 -0.72
CA ILE A 263 14.19 -14.90 -0.15
C ILE A 263 14.97 -13.87 -0.97
N HIS A 264 14.90 -13.95 -2.30
CA HIS A 264 15.56 -13.00 -3.17
C HIS A 264 15.03 -11.57 -2.97
N PHE A 265 13.72 -11.40 -2.88
CA PHE A 265 13.10 -10.09 -2.65
C PHE A 265 13.41 -9.50 -1.27
N GLN A 266 13.42 -10.32 -0.23
CA GLN A 266 13.84 -9.88 1.10
C GLN A 266 15.26 -9.35 1.08
N ASN A 267 16.17 -10.04 0.39
CA ASN A 267 17.57 -9.59 0.23
C ASN A 267 17.64 -8.27 -0.55
N VAL A 268 16.90 -8.12 -1.63
CA VAL A 268 16.85 -6.87 -2.42
C VAL A 268 16.27 -5.73 -1.59
N LYS A 269 15.19 -5.96 -0.83
CA LYS A 269 14.61 -4.94 0.06
C LYS A 269 15.61 -4.49 1.11
N CYS A 270 16.32 -5.42 1.75
CA CYS A 270 17.37 -5.11 2.73
C CYS A 270 18.45 -4.18 2.16
N VAL A 271 18.92 -4.47 0.94
CA VAL A 271 19.90 -3.62 0.24
C VAL A 271 19.33 -2.25 -0.12
N THR A 272 18.05 -2.18 -0.48
CA THR A 272 17.39 -0.91 -0.80
C THR A 272 17.22 -0.05 0.45
N ASP A 273 16.75 -0.63 1.55
CA ASP A 273 16.59 0.06 2.83
C ASP A 273 17.95 0.58 3.37
N GLU A 274 19.02 -0.21 3.24
CA GLU A 274 20.38 0.20 3.58
C GLU A 274 20.86 1.38 2.71
N ASN A 275 20.58 1.36 1.41
CA ASN A 275 20.91 2.46 0.51
C ASN A 275 20.13 3.74 0.83
N GLU A 276 18.84 3.65 1.14
CA GLU A 276 18.04 4.82 1.55
C GLU A 276 18.56 5.41 2.88
N ALA A 277 18.88 4.58 3.86
CA ALA A 277 19.50 5.02 5.11
C ALA A 277 20.86 5.71 4.87
N LEU A 278 21.66 5.16 3.96
CA LEU A 278 22.95 5.75 3.58
C LEU A 278 22.76 7.11 2.88
N HIS A 279 21.79 7.22 1.97
CA HIS A 279 21.46 8.50 1.31
C HIS A 279 21.02 9.56 2.32
N THR A 280 20.19 9.20 3.28
CA THR A 280 19.77 10.10 4.36
C THR A 280 20.96 10.60 5.18
N MET A 281 21.86 9.68 5.56
CA MET A 281 23.07 10.03 6.30
C MET A 281 24.02 10.94 5.50
N ILE A 282 24.15 10.70 4.20
CA ILE A 282 24.95 11.55 3.30
C ILE A 282 24.37 12.97 3.25
N GLU A 283 23.05 13.11 3.14
CA GLU A 283 22.41 14.43 3.07
C GLU A 283 22.51 15.19 4.40
N GLU A 284 22.34 14.52 5.53
CA GLU A 284 22.59 15.12 6.86
C GLU A 284 24.05 15.60 7.03
N ASN A 285 25.01 14.81 6.60
CA ASN A 285 26.42 15.18 6.66
C ASN A 285 26.73 16.36 5.72
N ARG A 286 26.10 16.38 4.55
CA ARG A 286 26.22 17.51 3.62
C ARG A 286 25.70 18.82 4.22
N GLN A 287 24.57 18.78 4.89
CA GLN A 287 24.00 19.96 5.57
C GLN A 287 24.91 20.47 6.68
N LYS A 288 25.46 19.56 7.51
CA LYS A 288 26.44 19.90 8.54
C LYS A 288 27.71 20.55 7.95
N LEU A 289 28.18 20.06 6.80
CA LEU A 289 29.34 20.62 6.11
C LEU A 289 29.07 22.06 5.61
N ILE A 290 27.89 22.29 5.05
CA ILE A 290 27.46 23.64 4.60
C ILE A 290 27.40 24.60 5.80
N GLU A 291 26.85 24.17 6.91
CA GLU A 291 26.79 24.98 8.13
C GLU A 291 28.18 25.32 8.68
N GLN A 292 29.09 24.35 8.71
CA GLN A 292 30.47 24.56 9.11
C GLN A 292 31.23 25.53 8.18
N GLN A 293 31.00 25.42 6.86
CA GLN A 293 31.57 26.37 5.90
C GLN A 293 31.06 27.80 6.13
N SER A 294 29.75 27.95 6.39
CA SER A 294 29.17 29.26 6.71
C SER A 294 29.78 29.85 7.98
N GLN A 295 29.96 29.07 9.03
CA GLN A 295 30.59 29.51 10.28
C GLN A 295 32.08 29.89 10.08
N LEU A 296 32.79 29.15 9.23
CA LEU A 296 34.18 29.48 8.88
C LEU A 296 34.26 30.82 8.14
N GLN A 297 33.39 31.03 7.16
CA GLN A 297 33.31 32.27 6.37
C GLN A 297 32.98 33.47 7.24
N GLU A 298 32.09 33.31 8.22
CA GLU A 298 31.80 34.37 9.20
C GLU A 298 33.01 34.70 10.09
N LYS A 299 33.74 33.68 10.57
CA LYS A 299 34.97 33.88 11.35
C LYS A 299 36.08 34.53 10.55
N ASP A 300 36.22 34.17 9.28
CA ASP A 300 37.18 34.82 8.39
C ASP A 300 36.86 36.31 8.18
N SER A 301 35.59 36.63 8.01
CA SER A 301 35.15 38.03 7.91
C SER A 301 35.42 38.81 9.19
N GLN A 302 35.16 38.23 10.36
CA GLN A 302 35.46 38.84 11.66
C GLN A 302 36.98 39.02 11.88
N LEU A 303 37.81 38.08 11.41
CA LEU A 303 39.28 38.21 11.44
C LEU A 303 39.74 39.36 10.56
N GLN A 304 39.27 39.46 9.32
CA GLN A 304 39.59 40.55 8.42
C GLN A 304 39.20 41.93 8.99
N GLU A 305 38.08 42.05 9.64
CA GLU A 305 37.62 43.26 10.29
C GLU A 305 38.56 43.66 11.45
N LYS A 306 38.97 42.67 12.31
CA LYS A 306 39.90 42.88 13.39
C LYS A 306 41.32 43.26 12.90
N ASP A 307 41.77 42.65 11.83
CA ASP A 307 43.05 42.97 11.21
C ASP A 307 43.05 44.40 10.67
N SER A 308 41.95 44.82 10.03
CA SER A 308 41.77 46.22 9.57
C SER A 308 41.76 47.19 10.73
N GLN A 309 41.04 46.90 11.82
CA GLN A 309 41.02 47.76 13.02
C GLN A 309 42.41 47.85 13.67
N LEU A 310 43.16 46.72 13.72
CA LEU A 310 44.50 46.69 14.26
C LEU A 310 45.46 47.54 13.40
N ALA A 311 45.37 47.43 12.07
CA ALA A 311 46.18 48.24 11.15
C ALA A 311 45.87 49.74 11.30
N GLU A 312 44.62 50.12 11.48
CA GLU A 312 44.23 51.49 11.72
C GLU A 312 44.75 52.03 13.07
N GLN A 313 44.67 51.21 14.14
CA GLN A 313 45.26 51.57 15.44
C GLN A 313 46.77 51.74 15.38
N GLN A 314 47.47 50.85 14.64
CA GLN A 314 48.92 50.96 14.43
C GLN A 314 49.28 52.26 13.68
N ASN A 315 48.52 52.61 12.65
CA ASN A 315 48.72 53.87 11.93
C ASN A 315 48.47 55.10 12.81
N GLN A 316 47.44 55.11 13.64
CA GLN A 316 47.15 56.20 14.58
C GLN A 316 48.27 56.33 15.63
N LEU A 317 48.76 55.18 16.12
CA LEU A 317 49.90 55.16 17.06
C LEU A 317 51.16 55.70 16.41
N ALA A 318 51.48 55.28 15.18
CA ALA A 318 52.64 55.80 14.43
C ALA A 318 52.58 57.32 14.20
N LEU A 319 51.39 57.84 13.78
CA LEU A 319 51.15 59.28 13.66
C LEU A 319 51.35 60.02 14.99
N SER A 320 50.85 59.45 16.08
CA SER A 320 50.99 60.02 17.42
C SER A 320 52.45 60.10 17.88
N ILE A 321 53.24 59.04 17.61
CA ILE A 321 54.66 58.97 17.86
C ILE A 321 55.39 60.06 17.02
N GLN A 322 55.05 60.17 15.74
CA GLN A 322 55.67 61.17 14.86
C GLN A 322 55.39 62.61 15.34
N MET A 323 54.14 62.92 15.68
CA MET A 323 53.75 64.24 16.21
C MET A 323 54.50 64.60 17.51
N LEU A 324 54.61 63.61 18.44
CA LEU A 324 55.36 63.84 19.69
C LEU A 324 56.85 64.06 19.43
N SER A 325 57.44 63.37 18.47
CA SER A 325 58.82 63.52 18.04
C SER A 325 59.05 64.94 17.43
N GLU A 326 58.15 65.43 16.60
CA GLU A 326 58.23 66.78 15.99
C GLU A 326 58.08 67.90 17.03
N LEU A 327 57.39 67.64 18.15
CA LEU A 327 57.28 68.50 19.30
C LEU A 327 58.51 68.45 20.23
N GLY A 328 59.58 67.74 19.87
CA GLY A 328 60.83 67.69 20.61
C GLY A 328 60.81 66.80 21.85
N VAL A 329 59.87 65.91 21.97
CA VAL A 329 59.76 64.90 23.06
C VAL A 329 60.76 63.73 22.79
N SER A 330 61.57 63.36 23.78
CA SER A 330 62.56 62.32 23.57
C SER A 330 61.89 60.91 23.40
N PRO A 331 62.55 59.99 22.68
CA PRO A 331 62.07 58.66 22.48
C PRO A 331 61.65 57.91 23.77
N GLU A 332 62.45 58.10 24.84
CA GLU A 332 62.22 57.52 26.15
C GLU A 332 60.94 58.04 26.79
N GLN A 333 60.72 59.36 26.71
CA GLN A 333 59.53 60.01 27.22
C GLN A 333 58.26 59.62 26.41
N ILE A 334 58.40 59.39 25.11
CA ILE A 334 57.30 58.87 24.27
C ILE A 334 56.94 57.44 24.67
N ALA A 335 57.96 56.58 24.86
CA ALA A 335 57.75 55.21 25.29
C ALA A 335 57.10 55.12 26.69
N GLU A 336 57.48 55.94 27.63
CA GLU A 336 56.90 55.98 28.97
C GLU A 336 55.44 56.45 28.95
N LYS A 337 55.13 57.47 28.19
CA LYS A 337 53.73 58.00 28.05
C LYS A 337 52.82 57.01 27.35
N LEU A 338 53.28 56.29 26.34
CA LEU A 338 52.51 55.33 25.60
C LEU A 338 52.52 53.91 26.23
N LYS A 339 53.26 53.76 27.33
CA LYS A 339 53.47 52.43 27.98
C LYS A 339 53.98 51.33 27.03
N ILE A 340 54.80 51.71 26.07
CA ILE A 340 55.41 50.80 25.10
C ILE A 340 56.81 50.46 25.60
N SER A 341 57.10 49.15 25.64
CA SER A 341 58.47 48.72 25.96
C SER A 341 59.43 49.08 24.81
N VAL A 342 60.41 49.95 25.04
CA VAL A 342 61.51 50.19 24.09
C VAL A 342 62.44 48.98 24.16
N GLN A 343 62.40 48.13 23.13
CA GLN A 343 63.52 47.20 22.91
C GLN A 343 64.64 47.94 22.21
N ILE A 344 65.76 48.18 22.96
CA ILE A 344 67.03 48.69 22.43
C ILE A 344 67.71 47.62 21.61
#